data_c4d9c1453db3d754ff70743c4cab0320
#
_entry.id   c4d9c1453db3d754ff70743c4cab0320
#
_cell.length_a   1.000
_cell.length_b   1.000
_cell.length_c   1.000
_cell.angle_alpha   90.00
_cell.angle_beta   90.00
_cell.angle_gamma   90.00
#
_symmetry.space_group_name_H-M   'P 1'
#
loop_
_entity.id
_entity.type
_entity.pdbx_description
1 polymer ?
#
loop_
_entity_poly.entity_id
_entity_poly.type
_entity_poly.pdbx_seq_one_letter_code
_entity_poly.pdbx_strand_id
1 'polypeptide(L)'
;RQMCIRDRFLPNFWKLHGNGVSIAPGAVVRPNERLAWPITIGIGAQHVVAMFGATFLVPLITGFDPSTTLFFSALGTLGFLLITGGRVPSYLGSSFAFIAPITAAKADHGMAGALGGVVMAGAVLAVIGLVVQAVGASWLRAVMPPVVTGAIVALIGLNLAPAAKANFVKAPVTAFVTLAVVVLV
;
A
#
# COMPACT_ATOMS: atom_id res chain seq x y z
N ARG A 1 -14.18 4.12 37.96
CA ARG A 1 -12.98 3.71 38.73
C ARG A 1 -12.67 2.22 38.55
N GLN A 2 -12.52 1.73 37.31
CA GLN A 2 -12.03 0.37 37.04
C GLN A 2 -11.22 0.33 35.73
N MET A 3 -10.30 1.27 35.52
CA MET A 3 -9.58 1.38 34.24
C MET A 3 -8.05 1.47 34.44
N CYS A 4 -7.47 0.89 35.46
CA CYS A 4 -6.04 1.10 35.75
C CYS A 4 -5.16 -0.13 35.93
N ILE A 5 -5.59 -1.35 35.62
CA ILE A 5 -4.75 -2.53 35.92
C ILE A 5 -4.30 -3.32 34.68
N ARG A 6 -4.83 -3.06 33.48
CA ARG A 6 -4.49 -3.87 32.30
C ARG A 6 -3.44 -3.31 31.35
N ASP A 7 -2.99 -2.07 31.56
CA ASP A 7 -2.09 -1.40 30.60
C ASP A 7 -0.60 -1.45 30.98
N ARG A 8 -0.20 -2.26 31.94
CA ARG A 8 1.17 -2.29 32.46
C ARG A 8 2.16 -3.20 31.73
N PHE A 9 1.71 -4.05 30.81
CA PHE A 9 2.56 -5.03 30.13
C PHE A 9 2.78 -4.83 28.64
N LEU A 10 2.09 -3.87 28.02
CA LEU A 10 2.37 -3.48 26.63
C LEU A 10 2.86 -2.04 26.62
N PRO A 11 4.00 -1.73 25.99
CA PRO A 11 4.42 -0.34 25.86
C PRO A 11 3.30 0.45 25.18
N ASN A 12 3.12 1.73 25.53
CA ASN A 12 2.08 2.69 25.15
C ASN A 12 1.83 2.87 23.63
N PHE A 13 1.76 1.76 22.87
CA PHE A 13 1.71 1.80 21.42
C PHE A 13 0.32 2.11 20.86
N TRP A 14 -0.76 1.86 21.61
CA TRP A 14 -2.10 2.09 21.08
C TRP A 14 -3.04 2.56 22.19
N LYS A 15 -3.07 3.87 22.40
CA LYS A 15 -4.03 4.50 23.32
C LYS A 15 -5.42 4.56 22.68
N LEU A 16 -6.45 4.43 23.50
CA LEU A 16 -7.82 4.60 23.01
C LEU A 16 -8.07 6.08 22.67
N HIS A 17 -8.53 6.36 21.46
CA HIS A 17 -8.90 7.71 21.03
C HIS A 17 -10.29 8.09 21.62
N GLY A 18 -10.34 9.07 22.50
CA GLY A 18 -11.59 9.54 23.09
C GLY A 18 -12.41 8.42 23.76
N ASN A 19 -13.66 8.25 23.32
CA ASN A 19 -14.55 7.15 23.75
C ASN A 19 -14.36 5.85 22.94
N GLY A 20 -13.47 5.86 21.94
CA GLY A 20 -13.17 4.73 21.07
C GLY A 20 -14.25 4.40 20.02
N VAL A 21 -15.33 5.14 19.96
CA VAL A 21 -16.47 4.84 19.06
C VAL A 21 -16.71 5.96 18.06
N SER A 22 -16.66 7.21 18.49
CA SER A 22 -16.92 8.37 17.65
C SER A 22 -15.68 9.24 17.50
N ILE A 23 -15.47 9.76 16.28
CA ILE A 23 -14.44 10.75 15.97
C ILE A 23 -15.14 12.09 15.83
N ALA A 24 -14.70 13.11 16.56
CA ALA A 24 -15.26 14.46 16.42
C ALA A 24 -15.00 14.99 14.99
N PRO A 25 -15.91 15.81 14.41
CA PRO A 25 -15.69 16.40 13.11
C PRO A 25 -14.35 17.14 13.03
N GLY A 26 -13.51 16.79 12.06
CA GLY A 26 -12.18 17.36 11.90
C GLY A 26 -11.07 16.76 12.78
N ALA A 27 -11.39 15.84 13.69
CA ALA A 27 -10.38 15.10 14.45
C ALA A 27 -9.83 13.93 13.63
N VAL A 28 -8.55 13.59 13.86
CA VAL A 28 -7.87 12.47 13.20
C VAL A 28 -7.32 11.55 14.28
N VAL A 29 -7.56 10.25 14.13
CA VAL A 29 -6.94 9.22 14.97
C VAL A 29 -5.46 9.16 14.64
N ARG A 30 -4.60 9.39 15.62
CA ARG A 30 -3.15 9.39 15.42
C ARG A 30 -2.61 7.97 15.31
N PRO A 31 -1.41 7.75 14.73
CA PRO A 31 -0.82 6.42 14.59
C PRO A 31 -0.61 5.66 15.90
N ASN A 32 -0.46 6.38 17.02
CA ASN A 32 -0.34 5.82 18.36
C ASN A 32 -1.68 5.65 19.10
N GLU A 33 -2.78 5.93 18.41
CA GLU A 33 -4.14 5.82 18.93
C GLU A 33 -4.91 4.75 18.15
N ARG A 34 -5.91 4.17 18.78
CA ARG A 34 -6.86 3.23 18.19
C ARG A 34 -8.29 3.54 18.59
N LEU A 35 -9.23 3.07 17.82
CA LEU A 35 -10.64 3.01 18.19
C LEU A 35 -10.91 1.74 19.04
N ALA A 36 -12.15 1.53 19.44
CA ALA A 36 -12.56 0.30 20.08
C ALA A 36 -12.23 -0.92 19.19
N TRP A 37 -11.84 -2.02 19.78
CA TRP A 37 -11.37 -3.21 19.05
C TRP A 37 -12.31 -3.68 17.92
N PRO A 38 -13.64 -3.75 18.10
CA PRO A 38 -14.53 -4.15 17.00
C PRO A 38 -14.42 -3.24 15.78
N ILE A 39 -14.33 -1.92 15.99
CA ILE A 39 -14.22 -0.93 14.92
C ILE A 39 -12.83 -1.03 14.26
N THR A 40 -11.77 -1.13 15.05
CA THR A 40 -10.39 -1.27 14.55
C THR A 40 -10.23 -2.53 13.70
N ILE A 41 -10.79 -3.66 14.15
CA ILE A 41 -10.78 -4.92 13.39
C ILE A 41 -11.62 -4.79 12.11
N GLY A 42 -12.78 -4.15 12.17
CA GLY A 42 -13.63 -3.91 11.00
C GLY A 42 -12.92 -3.07 9.92
N ILE A 43 -12.27 -1.97 10.31
CA ILE A 43 -11.47 -1.13 9.41
C ILE A 43 -10.26 -1.91 8.86
N GLY A 44 -9.61 -2.72 9.70
CA GLY A 44 -8.51 -3.60 9.27
C GLY A 44 -8.95 -4.62 8.23
N ALA A 45 -10.10 -5.27 8.44
CA ALA A 45 -10.68 -6.22 7.49
C ALA A 45 -11.05 -5.54 6.16
N GLN A 46 -11.64 -4.34 6.22
CA GLN A 46 -11.92 -3.53 5.02
C GLN A 46 -10.62 -3.20 4.26
N HIS A 47 -9.55 -2.88 4.96
CA HIS A 47 -8.25 -2.59 4.34
C HIS A 47 -7.66 -3.82 3.64
N VAL A 48 -7.78 -5.02 4.24
CA VAL A 48 -7.36 -6.28 3.61
C VAL A 48 -8.12 -6.51 2.29
N VAL A 49 -9.44 -6.30 2.28
CA VAL A 49 -10.26 -6.44 1.06
C VAL A 49 -9.85 -5.42 0.00
N ALA A 50 -9.63 -4.16 0.39
CA ALA A 50 -9.23 -3.10 -0.53
C ALA A 50 -7.86 -3.36 -1.18
N MET A 51 -6.90 -3.91 -0.42
CA MET A 51 -5.55 -4.18 -0.89
C MET A 51 -5.40 -5.53 -1.60
N PHE A 52 -6.36 -6.45 -1.43
CA PHE A 52 -6.32 -7.78 -2.01
C PHE A 52 -6.16 -7.76 -3.53
N GLY A 53 -6.94 -6.90 -4.21
CA GLY A 53 -6.91 -6.78 -5.67
C GLY A 53 -5.52 -6.46 -6.21
N ALA A 54 -4.88 -5.43 -5.68
CA ALA A 54 -3.54 -5.03 -6.12
C ALA A 54 -2.49 -6.08 -5.78
N THR A 55 -2.54 -6.62 -4.56
CA THR A 55 -1.54 -7.58 -4.07
C THR A 55 -1.55 -8.90 -4.84
N PHE A 56 -2.73 -9.33 -5.31
CA PHE A 56 -2.89 -10.59 -6.04
C PHE A 56 -2.78 -10.42 -7.56
N LEU A 57 -3.31 -9.32 -8.10
CA LEU A 57 -3.37 -9.09 -9.54
C LEU A 57 -1.99 -8.81 -10.16
N VAL A 58 -1.14 -8.04 -9.46
CA VAL A 58 0.18 -7.67 -9.97
C VAL A 58 1.07 -8.90 -10.22
N PRO A 59 1.25 -9.85 -9.27
CA PRO A 59 2.02 -11.06 -9.54
C PRO A 59 1.42 -11.90 -10.67
N LEU A 60 0.10 -11.99 -10.78
CA LEU A 60 -0.53 -12.72 -11.89
C LEU A 60 -0.22 -12.12 -13.26
N ILE A 61 -0.26 -10.77 -13.38
CA ILE A 61 0.05 -10.08 -14.64
C ILE A 61 1.54 -10.17 -14.98
N THR A 62 2.41 -10.04 -14.00
CA THR A 62 3.88 -10.08 -14.20
C THR A 62 4.42 -11.50 -14.29
N GLY A 63 3.63 -12.49 -13.89
CA GLY A 63 4.00 -13.91 -13.89
C GLY A 63 4.91 -14.29 -12.73
N PHE A 64 4.89 -13.51 -11.64
CA PHE A 64 5.49 -13.92 -10.36
C PHE A 64 4.57 -14.90 -9.64
N ASP A 65 5.14 -15.75 -8.77
CA ASP A 65 4.34 -16.60 -7.92
C ASP A 65 3.61 -15.76 -6.85
N PRO A 66 2.25 -15.79 -6.81
CA PRO A 66 1.47 -15.01 -5.85
C PRO A 66 1.79 -15.32 -4.40
N SER A 67 2.04 -16.61 -4.08
CA SER A 67 2.32 -17.03 -2.70
C SER A 67 3.64 -16.45 -2.19
N THR A 68 4.67 -16.52 -3.02
CA THR A 68 5.99 -15.94 -2.74
C THR A 68 5.90 -14.42 -2.61
N THR A 69 5.17 -13.76 -3.51
CA THR A 69 4.99 -12.31 -3.48
C THR A 69 4.25 -11.86 -2.21
N LEU A 70 3.19 -12.56 -1.81
CA LEU A 70 2.46 -12.30 -0.57
C LEU A 70 3.35 -12.48 0.66
N PHE A 71 4.14 -13.55 0.70
CA PHE A 71 5.05 -13.81 1.82
C PHE A 71 6.07 -12.69 2.00
N PHE A 72 6.73 -12.26 0.92
CA PHE A 72 7.70 -11.17 0.99
C PHE A 72 7.06 -9.80 1.25
N SER A 73 5.84 -9.55 0.77
CA SER A 73 5.07 -8.35 1.12
C SER A 73 4.74 -8.30 2.61
N ALA A 74 4.36 -9.45 3.20
CA ALA A 74 4.12 -9.56 4.63
C ALA A 74 5.40 -9.31 5.45
N LEU A 75 6.51 -9.94 5.07
CA LEU A 75 7.83 -9.74 5.70
C LEU A 75 8.29 -8.27 5.59
N GLY A 76 8.15 -7.67 4.40
CA GLY A 76 8.47 -6.26 4.18
C GLY A 76 7.62 -5.32 5.05
N THR A 77 6.31 -5.58 5.14
CA THR A 77 5.39 -4.81 5.98
C THR A 77 5.74 -4.94 7.47
N LEU A 78 6.02 -6.15 7.95
CA LEU A 78 6.45 -6.38 9.34
C LEU A 78 7.78 -5.67 9.63
N GLY A 79 8.77 -5.80 8.74
CA GLY A 79 10.05 -5.09 8.86
C GLY A 79 9.86 -3.58 8.90
N PHE A 80 9.01 -3.03 8.04
CA PHE A 80 8.68 -1.61 8.03
C PHE A 80 8.02 -1.15 9.33
N LEU A 81 7.06 -1.92 9.86
CA LEU A 81 6.41 -1.61 11.13
C LEU A 81 7.40 -1.63 12.31
N LEU A 82 8.34 -2.57 12.32
CA LEU A 82 9.38 -2.64 13.34
C LEU A 82 10.34 -1.44 13.25
N ILE A 83 10.82 -1.10 12.06
CA ILE A 83 11.74 0.02 11.84
C ILE A 83 11.08 1.36 12.18
N THR A 84 9.82 1.55 11.80
CA THR A 84 9.09 2.80 12.07
C THR A 84 8.49 2.85 13.48
N GLY A 85 8.57 1.76 14.25
CA GLY A 85 7.97 1.64 15.58
C GLY A 85 6.45 1.87 15.56
N GLY A 86 5.76 1.49 14.48
CA GLY A 86 4.32 1.67 14.31
C GLY A 86 3.87 3.13 14.11
N ARG A 87 4.80 4.08 13.95
CA ARG A 87 4.47 5.51 13.78
C ARG A 87 3.92 5.85 12.42
N VAL A 88 4.21 5.03 11.41
CA VAL A 88 3.71 5.17 10.04
C VAL A 88 2.95 3.91 9.69
N PRO A 89 1.61 3.89 9.83
CA PRO A 89 0.81 2.75 9.43
C PRO A 89 0.77 2.69 7.90
N SER A 90 1.51 1.76 7.32
CA SER A 90 1.55 1.54 5.88
C SER A 90 1.67 0.05 5.60
N TYR A 91 0.97 -0.39 4.55
CA TYR A 91 1.09 -1.71 3.97
C TYR A 91 2.05 -1.63 2.78
N LEU A 92 3.07 -2.47 2.76
CA LEU A 92 3.99 -2.61 1.65
C LEU A 92 3.54 -3.77 0.77
N GLY A 93 2.81 -3.46 -0.27
CA GLY A 93 2.32 -4.43 -1.25
C GLY A 93 2.80 -4.15 -2.66
N SER A 94 2.31 -4.94 -3.60
CA SER A 94 2.62 -4.79 -5.02
C SER A 94 2.08 -3.47 -5.55
N SER A 95 2.86 -2.80 -6.40
CA SER A 95 2.48 -1.53 -7.04
C SER A 95 2.21 -1.72 -8.52
N PHE A 96 1.08 -1.20 -8.99
CA PHE A 96 0.74 -1.17 -10.42
C PHE A 96 1.75 -0.39 -11.27
N ALA A 97 2.45 0.58 -10.69
CA ALA A 97 3.49 1.34 -11.39
C ALA A 97 4.65 0.46 -11.88
N PHE A 98 4.90 -0.67 -11.23
CA PHE A 98 5.98 -1.58 -11.58
C PHE A 98 5.60 -2.62 -12.64
N ILE A 99 4.33 -2.74 -13.03
CA ILE A 99 3.91 -3.74 -14.03
C ILE A 99 4.65 -3.53 -15.37
N ALA A 100 4.63 -2.32 -15.90
CA ALA A 100 5.27 -2.03 -17.18
C ALA A 100 6.79 -2.23 -17.15
N PRO A 101 7.56 -1.69 -16.19
CA PRO A 101 8.99 -1.95 -16.06
C PRO A 101 9.34 -3.41 -15.87
N ILE A 102 8.57 -4.15 -15.05
CA ILE A 102 8.81 -5.59 -14.80
C ILE A 102 8.55 -6.40 -16.07
N THR A 103 7.45 -6.13 -16.78
CA THR A 103 7.15 -6.86 -18.02
C THR A 103 8.16 -6.58 -19.12
N ALA A 104 8.65 -5.35 -19.25
CA ALA A 104 9.74 -5.00 -20.17
C ALA A 104 11.03 -5.73 -19.80
N ALA A 105 11.49 -5.62 -18.55
CA ALA A 105 12.69 -6.30 -18.08
C ALA A 105 12.62 -7.82 -18.24
N LYS A 106 11.42 -8.40 -18.04
CA LYS A 106 11.19 -9.83 -18.24
C LYS A 106 11.26 -10.22 -19.72
N ALA A 107 10.79 -9.39 -20.63
CA ALA A 107 10.87 -9.63 -22.07
C ALA A 107 12.34 -9.62 -22.57
N ASP A 108 13.16 -8.70 -22.08
CA ASP A 108 14.54 -8.52 -22.52
C ASP A 108 15.54 -9.46 -21.82
N HIS A 109 15.34 -9.72 -20.52
CA HIS A 109 16.33 -10.41 -19.66
C HIS A 109 15.73 -11.61 -18.89
N GLY A 110 14.48 -11.98 -19.16
CA GLY A 110 13.81 -13.07 -18.46
C GLY A 110 13.45 -12.74 -17.01
N MET A 111 13.00 -13.76 -16.27
CA MET A 111 12.55 -13.59 -14.87
C MET A 111 13.66 -13.13 -13.93
N ALA A 112 14.89 -13.62 -14.13
CA ALA A 112 16.03 -13.24 -13.31
C ALA A 112 16.38 -11.76 -13.47
N GLY A 113 16.30 -11.23 -14.71
CA GLY A 113 16.49 -9.80 -14.96
C GLY A 113 15.40 -8.92 -14.32
N ALA A 114 14.15 -9.36 -14.39
CA ALA A 114 13.04 -8.66 -13.74
C ALA A 114 13.22 -8.60 -12.20
N LEU A 115 13.61 -9.73 -11.57
CA LEU A 115 13.89 -9.78 -10.12
C LEU A 115 15.09 -8.90 -9.75
N GLY A 116 16.15 -8.93 -10.56
CA GLY A 116 17.31 -8.04 -10.40
C GLY A 116 16.91 -6.57 -10.44
N GLY A 117 16.02 -6.20 -11.38
CA GLY A 117 15.48 -4.84 -11.47
C GLY A 117 14.70 -4.43 -10.21
N VAL A 118 13.91 -5.33 -9.62
CA VAL A 118 13.20 -5.06 -8.37
C VAL A 118 14.17 -4.81 -7.21
N VAL A 119 15.22 -5.63 -7.08
CA VAL A 119 16.27 -5.45 -6.06
C VAL A 119 16.99 -4.12 -6.25
N MET A 120 17.35 -3.78 -7.48
CA MET A 120 18.01 -2.49 -7.79
C MET A 120 17.11 -1.31 -7.50
N ALA A 121 15.81 -1.38 -7.81
CA ALA A 121 14.84 -0.34 -7.45
C ALA A 121 14.76 -0.16 -5.92
N GLY A 122 14.75 -1.25 -5.15
CA GLY A 122 14.81 -1.20 -3.69
C GLY A 122 16.08 -0.53 -3.17
N ALA A 123 17.24 -0.87 -3.75
CA ALA A 123 18.52 -0.28 -3.39
C ALA A 123 18.55 1.24 -3.69
N VAL A 124 18.05 1.67 -4.84
CA VAL A 124 17.94 3.09 -5.20
C VAL A 124 17.04 3.84 -4.22
N LEU A 125 15.88 3.27 -3.87
CA LEU A 125 14.98 3.86 -2.89
C LEU A 125 15.63 3.96 -1.49
N ALA A 126 16.43 2.97 -1.09
CA ALA A 126 17.19 3.02 0.16
C ALA A 126 18.22 4.16 0.15
N VAL A 127 18.95 4.33 -0.95
CA VAL A 127 19.91 5.44 -1.11
C VAL A 127 19.19 6.79 -1.07
N ILE A 128 18.04 6.92 -1.77
CA ILE A 128 17.23 8.15 -1.71
C ILE A 128 16.77 8.42 -0.28
N GLY A 129 16.34 7.39 0.44
CA GLY A 129 15.97 7.49 1.86
C GLY A 129 17.10 8.03 2.74
N LEU A 130 18.33 7.54 2.55
CA LEU A 130 19.52 8.05 3.25
C LEU A 130 19.83 9.51 2.89
N VAL A 131 19.72 9.88 1.62
CA VAL A 131 19.89 11.27 1.18
C VAL A 131 18.83 12.18 1.81
N VAL A 132 17.57 11.75 1.84
CA VAL A 132 16.48 12.51 2.50
C VAL A 132 16.75 12.66 3.99
N GLN A 133 17.29 11.65 4.65
CA GLN A 133 17.67 11.73 6.06
C GLN A 133 18.80 12.73 6.30
N ALA A 134 19.78 12.82 5.40
CA ALA A 134 20.94 13.72 5.53
C ALA A 134 20.61 15.17 5.14
N VAL A 135 19.87 15.38 4.05
CA VAL A 135 19.62 16.71 3.44
C VAL A 135 18.24 17.27 3.81
N GLY A 136 17.33 16.42 4.30
CA GLY A 136 15.94 16.79 4.56
C GLY A 136 15.02 16.57 3.36
N ALA A 137 13.71 16.71 3.57
CA ALA A 137 12.68 16.40 2.56
C ALA A 137 12.23 17.63 1.72
N SER A 138 12.85 18.80 1.90
CA SER A 138 12.43 20.04 1.23
C SER A 138 12.64 20.00 -0.28
N TRP A 139 13.78 19.45 -0.71
CA TRP A 139 14.08 19.27 -2.15
C TRP A 139 13.12 18.28 -2.81
N LEU A 140 12.71 17.24 -2.10
CA LEU A 140 11.77 16.25 -2.62
C LEU A 140 10.40 16.88 -2.92
N ARG A 141 9.94 17.78 -2.06
CA ARG A 141 8.69 18.54 -2.28
C ARG A 141 8.80 19.52 -3.46
N ALA A 142 9.98 20.02 -3.72
CA ALA A 142 10.23 20.88 -4.89
C ALA A 142 10.24 20.08 -6.20
N VAL A 143 10.80 18.87 -6.19
CA VAL A 143 10.86 17.98 -7.37
C VAL A 143 9.52 17.28 -7.63
N MET A 144 8.75 16.99 -6.59
CA MET A 144 7.46 16.30 -6.67
C MET A 144 6.29 17.19 -6.16
N PRO A 145 5.98 18.29 -6.85
CA PRO A 145 4.78 19.06 -6.53
C PRO A 145 3.51 18.23 -6.82
N PRO A 146 2.35 18.57 -6.24
CA PRO A 146 1.11 17.82 -6.40
C PRO A 146 0.69 17.60 -7.86
N VAL A 147 1.00 18.54 -8.75
CA VAL A 147 0.72 18.42 -10.19
C VAL A 147 1.49 17.25 -10.83
N VAL A 148 2.77 17.10 -10.49
CA VAL A 148 3.60 16.00 -10.99
C VAL A 148 3.07 14.66 -10.45
N THR A 149 2.75 14.60 -9.16
CA THR A 149 2.20 13.39 -8.55
C THR A 149 0.85 13.01 -9.19
N GLY A 150 -0.03 13.99 -9.44
CA GLY A 150 -1.30 13.77 -10.13
C GLY A 150 -1.13 13.26 -11.56
N ALA A 151 -0.20 13.84 -12.32
CA ALA A 151 0.11 13.39 -13.67
C ALA A 151 0.64 11.94 -13.70
N ILE A 152 1.52 11.58 -12.77
CA ILE A 152 2.04 10.20 -12.66
C ILE A 152 0.91 9.22 -12.35
N VAL A 153 0.02 9.53 -11.41
CA VAL A 153 -1.14 8.68 -11.08
C VAL A 153 -2.06 8.51 -12.29
N ALA A 154 -2.32 9.57 -13.04
CA ALA A 154 -3.12 9.50 -14.27
C ALA A 154 -2.44 8.61 -15.33
N LEU A 155 -1.14 8.72 -15.53
CA LEU A 155 -0.38 7.88 -16.46
C LEU A 155 -0.40 6.40 -16.04
N ILE A 156 -0.29 6.09 -14.75
CA ILE A 156 -0.40 4.72 -14.25
C ILE A 156 -1.80 4.17 -14.59
N GLY A 157 -2.87 4.94 -14.36
CA GLY A 157 -4.22 4.55 -14.71
C GLY A 157 -4.41 4.28 -16.21
N LEU A 158 -3.89 5.17 -17.05
CA LEU A 158 -3.95 5.01 -18.52
C LEU A 158 -3.18 3.78 -19.00
N ASN A 159 -2.00 3.49 -18.42
CA ASN A 159 -1.23 2.30 -18.74
C ASN A 159 -1.94 0.99 -18.37
N LEU A 160 -2.84 1.03 -17.39
CA LEU A 160 -3.66 -0.13 -16.98
C LEU A 160 -4.93 -0.29 -17.81
N ALA A 161 -5.33 0.70 -18.61
CA ALA A 161 -6.55 0.66 -19.40
C ALA A 161 -6.62 -0.55 -20.36
N PRO A 162 -5.54 -0.97 -21.07
CA PRO A 162 -5.55 -2.17 -21.90
C PRO A 162 -5.84 -3.45 -21.10
N ALA A 163 -5.26 -3.58 -19.88
CA ALA A 163 -5.50 -4.72 -19.01
C ALA A 163 -6.95 -4.74 -18.48
N ALA A 164 -7.49 -3.58 -18.12
CA ALA A 164 -8.89 -3.43 -17.73
C ALA A 164 -9.84 -3.82 -18.87
N LYS A 165 -9.58 -3.37 -20.12
CA LYS A 165 -10.34 -3.75 -21.30
C LYS A 165 -10.29 -5.26 -21.55
N ALA A 166 -9.13 -5.89 -21.45
CA ALA A 166 -8.97 -7.32 -21.64
C ALA A 166 -9.76 -8.15 -20.62
N ASN A 167 -9.80 -7.71 -19.36
CA ASN A 167 -10.59 -8.35 -18.31
C ASN A 167 -12.08 -8.08 -18.47
N PHE A 168 -12.47 -6.89 -18.93
CA PHE A 168 -13.85 -6.55 -19.22
C PHE A 168 -14.45 -7.49 -20.28
N VAL A 169 -13.72 -7.74 -21.35
CA VAL A 169 -14.18 -8.64 -22.44
C VAL A 169 -14.35 -10.09 -21.96
N LYS A 170 -13.53 -10.54 -21.01
CA LYS A 170 -13.63 -11.91 -20.46
C LYS A 170 -14.87 -12.14 -19.60
N ALA A 171 -15.32 -11.12 -18.85
CA ALA A 171 -16.46 -11.22 -17.94
C ALA A 171 -17.26 -9.91 -17.92
N PRO A 172 -18.00 -9.60 -19.02
CA PRO A 172 -18.59 -8.28 -19.21
C PRO A 172 -19.65 -7.93 -18.16
N VAL A 173 -20.47 -8.89 -17.74
CA VAL A 173 -21.52 -8.65 -16.74
C VAL A 173 -20.91 -8.29 -15.39
N THR A 174 -19.95 -9.08 -14.91
CA THR A 174 -19.26 -8.82 -13.63
C THR A 174 -18.51 -7.50 -13.67
N ALA A 175 -17.83 -7.23 -14.78
CA ALA A 175 -17.07 -5.99 -14.94
C ALA A 175 -18.00 -4.77 -14.97
N PHE A 176 -19.15 -4.86 -15.63
CA PHE A 176 -20.14 -3.78 -15.66
C PHE A 176 -20.76 -3.52 -14.27
N VAL A 177 -21.11 -4.57 -13.54
CA VAL A 177 -21.63 -4.46 -12.16
C VAL A 177 -20.60 -3.82 -11.26
N THR A 178 -19.32 -4.26 -11.35
CA THR A 178 -18.23 -3.68 -10.54
C THR A 178 -18.04 -2.20 -10.87
N LEU A 179 -18.02 -1.84 -12.15
CA LEU A 179 -17.90 -0.45 -12.58
C LEU A 179 -19.08 0.39 -12.07
N ALA A 180 -20.30 -0.11 -12.18
CA ALA A 180 -21.49 0.58 -11.68
C ALA A 180 -21.42 0.83 -10.16
N VAL A 181 -21.01 -0.18 -9.39
CA VAL A 181 -20.80 -0.04 -7.93
C VAL A 181 -19.76 1.03 -7.61
N VAL A 182 -18.62 1.01 -8.31
CA VAL A 182 -17.53 2.01 -8.07
C VAL A 182 -17.97 3.43 -8.42
N VAL A 183 -18.83 3.61 -9.42
CA VAL A 183 -19.31 4.95 -9.82
C VAL A 183 -20.43 5.46 -8.90
N LEU A 184 -21.24 4.55 -8.33
CA LEU A 184 -22.39 4.90 -7.49
C LEU A 184 -22.04 5.11 -6.00
N VAL A 185 -20.89 4.62 -5.52
CA VAL A 185 -20.38 4.74 -4.15
C VAL A 185 -19.40 5.90 -4.04
#